data_48cfaabc6f71c12c4898511c55972cbb
#
_entry.id   48cfaabc6f71c12c4898511c55972cbb
#
_cell.length_a   1.000
_cell.length_b   1.000
_cell.length_c   1.000
_cell.angle_alpha   90.00
_cell.angle_beta   90.00
_cell.angle_gamma   90.00
#
_symmetry.space_group_name_H-M   'P 1'
#
loop_
_entity.id
_entity.type
_entity.pdbx_description
1 polymer ?
#
loop_
_entity_poly.entity_id
_entity_poly.type
_entity_poly.pdbx_seq_one_letter_code
_entity_poly.pdbx_strand_id
1 'polypeptide(L)'
;MAKNDFKAFATDRNANVMSQEEWEALPALISGFTAGKASSAQVNKVIRQASFIAAALAQFVSDKTQRDVLDNGDLPGFVELLGSGFAVEYLSRKNPFGDIKSDGTVKTALENLGFGEGANWVMLPGGMIIQRVYLGFPIGTNVRHITFPRSFTTTNYSISINWNDIGTVTTETQSPANVAVVHQTKSLTGASIWQAGPGGFNVDIIAVGY
;
A
#
# COMPACT_ATOMS: atom_id res chain seq x y z
N MET A 1 -6.20 -26.20 -12.67
CA MET A 1 -7.00 -25.94 -11.45
C MET A 1 -6.52 -26.92 -10.41
N ALA A 2 -6.18 -26.46 -9.23
CA ALA A 2 -5.72 -27.30 -8.13
C ALA A 2 -6.83 -28.27 -7.69
N LYS A 3 -6.45 -29.47 -7.27
CA LYS A 3 -7.37 -30.51 -6.83
C LYS A 3 -7.79 -30.25 -5.38
N ASN A 4 -9.08 -30.42 -5.09
CA ASN A 4 -9.61 -30.38 -3.73
C ASN A 4 -10.42 -31.65 -3.48
N ASP A 5 -9.96 -32.51 -2.59
CA ASP A 5 -10.62 -33.77 -2.22
C ASP A 5 -11.73 -33.56 -1.20
N PHE A 6 -11.70 -32.51 -0.40
CA PHE A 6 -12.72 -32.25 0.61
C PHE A 6 -14.03 -31.78 -0.01
N LYS A 7 -15.09 -32.50 0.23
CA LYS A 7 -16.42 -32.19 -0.29
C LYS A 7 -17.43 -32.11 0.84
N ALA A 8 -18.33 -31.15 0.74
CA ALA A 8 -19.43 -31.05 1.70
C ALA A 8 -20.42 -32.23 1.51
N PHE A 9 -20.80 -32.83 2.61
CA PHE A 9 -21.73 -33.98 2.65
C PHE A 9 -23.18 -33.54 2.69
N ALA A 10 -24.07 -34.28 2.04
CA ALA A 10 -25.53 -34.14 2.06
C ALA A 10 -26.00 -32.71 1.69
N THR A 11 -25.47 -32.18 0.59
CA THR A 11 -25.77 -30.81 0.11
C THR A 11 -26.98 -30.75 -0.81
N ASP A 12 -27.53 -31.90 -1.25
CA ASP A 12 -28.72 -31.92 -2.09
C ASP A 12 -29.93 -31.31 -1.36
N ARG A 13 -30.80 -30.67 -2.12
CA ARG A 13 -32.01 -30.01 -1.59
C ARG A 13 -32.94 -30.98 -0.87
N ASN A 14 -32.99 -32.24 -1.33
CA ASN A 14 -33.82 -33.31 -0.78
C ASN A 14 -33.02 -34.28 0.10
N ALA A 15 -31.81 -33.91 0.51
CA ALA A 15 -31.02 -34.75 1.39
C ALA A 15 -31.75 -35.04 2.69
N ASN A 16 -31.65 -36.31 3.16
CA ASN A 16 -32.21 -36.72 4.43
C ASN A 16 -31.45 -36.12 5.61
N VAL A 17 -31.71 -34.84 5.89
CA VAL A 17 -31.06 -34.07 6.95
C VAL A 17 -32.15 -33.38 7.78
N MET A 18 -32.03 -33.46 9.09
CA MET A 18 -32.90 -32.77 10.04
C MET A 18 -32.97 -31.28 9.76
N SER A 19 -34.15 -30.66 9.88
CA SER A 19 -34.33 -29.21 9.74
C SER A 19 -33.51 -28.43 10.79
N GLN A 20 -33.31 -27.14 10.57
CA GLN A 20 -32.57 -26.29 11.52
C GLN A 20 -33.37 -26.15 12.83
N GLU A 21 -34.68 -25.95 12.73
CA GLU A 21 -35.57 -25.80 13.88
C GLU A 21 -35.58 -27.04 14.76
N GLU A 22 -35.75 -28.24 14.15
CA GLU A 22 -35.69 -29.51 14.89
C GLU A 22 -34.32 -29.76 15.53
N TRP A 23 -33.25 -29.34 14.85
CA TRP A 23 -31.88 -29.46 15.35
C TRP A 23 -31.65 -28.59 16.60
N GLU A 24 -32.10 -27.35 16.59
CA GLU A 24 -31.97 -26.42 17.71
C GLU A 24 -32.82 -26.84 18.93
N ALA A 25 -33.95 -27.51 18.70
CA ALA A 25 -34.80 -28.06 19.74
C ALA A 25 -34.30 -29.41 20.29
N LEU A 26 -33.28 -30.02 19.66
CA LEU A 26 -32.82 -31.36 20.03
C LEU A 26 -31.97 -31.34 21.32
N PRO A 27 -32.35 -32.03 22.43
CA PRO A 27 -31.54 -32.07 23.64
C PRO A 27 -30.12 -32.59 23.41
N ALA A 28 -29.93 -33.49 22.46
CA ALA A 28 -28.63 -34.03 22.09
C ALA A 28 -27.67 -32.99 21.49
N LEU A 29 -28.14 -31.79 21.10
CA LEU A 29 -27.28 -30.68 20.68
C LEU A 29 -26.33 -30.25 21.81
N ILE A 30 -26.80 -30.32 23.05
CA ILE A 30 -26.03 -29.94 24.25
C ILE A 30 -25.36 -31.16 24.89
N SER A 31 -26.12 -32.26 25.06
CA SER A 31 -25.65 -33.44 25.80
C SER A 31 -24.90 -34.48 24.95
N GLY A 32 -24.93 -34.35 23.62
CA GLY A 32 -24.52 -35.42 22.71
C GLY A 32 -25.53 -36.60 22.68
N PHE A 33 -25.26 -37.61 21.85
CA PHE A 33 -26.03 -38.84 21.82
C PHE A 33 -25.57 -39.77 22.96
N THR A 34 -26.36 -39.90 24.01
CA THR A 34 -25.96 -40.62 25.23
C THR A 34 -26.37 -42.08 25.26
N ALA A 35 -27.53 -42.44 24.69
CA ALA A 35 -28.01 -43.80 24.60
C ALA A 35 -29.06 -43.92 23.49
N GLY A 36 -29.30 -45.18 23.01
CA GLY A 36 -30.30 -45.48 21.99
C GLY A 36 -29.78 -45.29 20.55
N LYS A 37 -30.71 -45.16 19.60
CA LYS A 37 -30.40 -45.02 18.17
C LYS A 37 -30.60 -43.56 17.73
N ALA A 38 -29.56 -42.90 17.25
CA ALA A 38 -29.72 -41.67 16.52
C ALA A 38 -30.34 -41.95 15.13
N SER A 39 -31.25 -41.11 14.68
CA SER A 39 -31.77 -41.22 13.31
C SER A 39 -30.71 -40.81 12.29
N SER A 40 -30.81 -41.35 11.08
CA SER A 40 -29.91 -40.98 9.99
C SER A 40 -29.98 -39.48 9.68
N ALA A 41 -31.15 -38.84 9.81
CA ALA A 41 -31.31 -37.42 9.61
C ALA A 41 -30.53 -36.58 10.65
N GLN A 42 -30.49 -37.03 11.91
CA GLN A 42 -29.69 -36.39 12.97
C GLN A 42 -28.18 -36.53 12.70
N VAL A 43 -27.72 -37.74 12.39
CA VAL A 43 -26.30 -37.97 12.06
C VAL A 43 -25.86 -37.20 10.82
N ASN A 44 -26.71 -37.23 9.79
CA ASN A 44 -26.44 -36.45 8.56
C ASN A 44 -26.33 -34.94 8.83
N LYS A 45 -27.11 -34.40 9.78
CA LYS A 45 -27.01 -33.00 10.19
C LYS A 45 -25.64 -32.64 10.75
N VAL A 46 -25.13 -33.48 11.67
CA VAL A 46 -23.80 -33.27 12.28
C VAL A 46 -22.71 -33.36 11.24
N ILE A 47 -22.72 -34.43 10.41
CA ILE A 47 -21.72 -34.64 9.36
C ILE A 47 -21.75 -33.49 8.34
N ARG A 48 -22.94 -33.04 7.93
CA ARG A 48 -23.07 -31.93 6.97
C ARG A 48 -22.45 -30.66 7.50
N GLN A 49 -22.73 -30.28 8.75
CA GLN A 49 -22.16 -29.07 9.33
C GLN A 49 -20.63 -29.12 9.40
N ALA A 50 -20.08 -30.25 9.87
CA ALA A 50 -18.63 -30.43 9.97
C ALA A 50 -17.95 -30.46 8.58
N SER A 51 -18.49 -31.23 7.65
CA SER A 51 -17.94 -31.36 6.30
C SER A 51 -18.08 -30.09 5.48
N PHE A 52 -19.14 -29.31 5.71
CA PHE A 52 -19.32 -28.01 5.04
C PHE A 52 -18.18 -27.03 5.39
N ILE A 53 -17.84 -26.91 6.67
CA ILE A 53 -16.74 -26.06 7.12
C ILE A 53 -15.41 -26.59 6.60
N ALA A 54 -15.17 -27.91 6.67
CA ALA A 54 -13.95 -28.53 6.14
C ALA A 54 -13.79 -28.27 4.63
N ALA A 55 -14.85 -28.46 3.85
CA ALA A 55 -14.86 -28.22 2.41
C ALA A 55 -14.64 -26.73 2.08
N ALA A 56 -15.22 -25.80 2.84
CA ALA A 56 -15.04 -24.37 2.65
C ALA A 56 -13.60 -23.94 2.92
N LEU A 57 -12.98 -24.43 4.01
CA LEU A 57 -11.58 -24.16 4.33
C LEU A 57 -10.63 -24.73 3.28
N ALA A 58 -10.86 -25.98 2.85
CA ALA A 58 -10.07 -26.61 1.81
C ALA A 58 -10.19 -25.88 0.46
N GLN A 59 -11.39 -25.40 0.11
CA GLN A 59 -11.60 -24.61 -1.09
C GLN A 59 -10.87 -23.27 -1.01
N PHE A 60 -10.99 -22.55 0.11
CA PHE A 60 -10.27 -21.30 0.35
C PHE A 60 -8.77 -21.49 0.15
N VAL A 61 -8.18 -22.52 0.78
CA VAL A 61 -6.74 -22.79 0.67
C VAL A 61 -6.35 -23.11 -0.77
N SER A 62 -7.13 -23.97 -1.46
CA SER A 62 -6.86 -24.34 -2.85
C SER A 62 -6.90 -23.12 -3.78
N ASP A 63 -7.91 -22.25 -3.61
CA ASP A 63 -8.07 -21.05 -4.43
C ASP A 63 -6.95 -20.03 -4.19
N LYS A 64 -6.52 -19.85 -2.94
CA LYS A 64 -5.49 -18.87 -2.59
C LYS A 64 -4.07 -19.33 -2.90
N THR A 65 -3.77 -20.60 -2.67
CA THR A 65 -2.43 -21.15 -2.86
C THR A 65 -2.18 -21.75 -4.25
N GLN A 66 -3.25 -22.03 -5.01
CA GLN A 66 -3.23 -22.78 -6.26
C GLN A 66 -2.56 -24.16 -6.12
N ARG A 67 -2.56 -24.72 -4.89
CA ARG A 67 -2.02 -26.06 -4.56
C ARG A 67 -3.14 -27.03 -4.29
N ASP A 68 -2.85 -28.33 -4.52
CA ASP A 68 -3.78 -29.42 -4.22
C ASP A 68 -4.00 -29.54 -2.71
N VAL A 69 -5.26 -29.78 -2.33
CA VAL A 69 -5.67 -30.09 -0.96
C VAL A 69 -6.21 -31.51 -0.95
N LEU A 70 -5.39 -32.45 -0.48
CA LEU A 70 -5.65 -33.89 -0.56
C LEU A 70 -6.14 -34.44 0.78
N ASP A 71 -7.09 -35.38 0.72
CA ASP A 71 -7.53 -36.17 1.86
C ASP A 71 -6.64 -37.41 2.04
N ASN A 72 -5.41 -37.16 2.50
CA ASN A 72 -4.36 -38.18 2.66
C ASN A 72 -3.94 -38.41 4.13
N GLY A 73 -4.61 -37.72 5.07
CA GLY A 73 -4.27 -37.78 6.50
C GLY A 73 -3.07 -36.94 6.92
N ASP A 74 -2.46 -36.16 6.03
CA ASP A 74 -1.37 -35.23 6.32
C ASP A 74 -1.90 -33.94 6.96
N LEU A 75 -2.21 -33.98 8.24
CA LEU A 75 -2.65 -32.83 9.01
C LEU A 75 -1.58 -31.70 9.07
N PRO A 76 -0.27 -32.00 9.32
CA PRO A 76 0.76 -30.98 9.31
C PRO A 76 0.85 -30.22 7.96
N GLY A 77 0.80 -30.96 6.85
CA GLY A 77 0.79 -30.37 5.51
C GLY A 77 -0.43 -29.49 5.25
N PHE A 78 -1.61 -29.90 5.72
CA PHE A 78 -2.80 -29.07 5.61
C PHE A 78 -2.71 -27.78 6.45
N VAL A 79 -2.14 -27.84 7.66
CA VAL A 79 -1.90 -26.67 8.51
C VAL A 79 -0.93 -25.68 7.84
N GLU A 80 0.12 -26.18 7.19
CA GLU A 80 1.04 -25.33 6.41
C GLU A 80 0.34 -24.65 5.24
N LEU A 81 -0.46 -25.41 4.49
CA LEU A 81 -1.27 -24.88 3.38
C LEU A 81 -2.27 -23.84 3.85
N LEU A 82 -2.94 -24.05 4.98
CA LEU A 82 -3.87 -23.11 5.58
C LEU A 82 -3.17 -21.80 5.95
N GLY A 83 -1.98 -21.90 6.58
CA GLY A 83 -1.13 -20.74 6.87
C GLY A 83 -0.72 -19.98 5.62
N SER A 84 -0.38 -20.69 4.55
CA SER A 84 -0.04 -20.12 3.25
C SER A 84 -1.25 -19.41 2.59
N GLY A 85 -2.44 -20.00 2.68
CA GLY A 85 -3.67 -19.40 2.17
C GLY A 85 -4.02 -18.08 2.86
N PHE A 86 -3.87 -18.02 4.18
CA PHE A 86 -4.07 -16.79 4.93
C PHE A 86 -2.98 -15.74 4.63
N ALA A 87 -1.75 -16.16 4.38
CA ALA A 87 -0.65 -15.24 4.09
C ALA A 87 -0.85 -14.47 2.76
N VAL A 88 -1.64 -15.01 1.83
CA VAL A 88 -2.00 -14.31 0.59
C VAL A 88 -3.00 -13.17 0.85
N GLU A 89 -3.83 -13.29 1.89
CA GLU A 89 -4.87 -12.31 2.21
C GLU A 89 -4.41 -11.23 3.20
N TYR A 90 -3.39 -11.51 4.01
CA TYR A 90 -3.00 -10.65 5.12
C TYR A 90 -1.54 -10.23 5.04
N LEU A 91 -1.27 -9.00 5.46
CA LEU A 91 0.10 -8.47 5.55
C LEU A 91 0.99 -9.35 6.44
N SER A 92 2.09 -9.84 5.88
CA SER A 92 3.06 -10.63 6.65
C SER A 92 3.73 -9.80 7.74
N ARG A 93 3.66 -10.24 8.98
CA ARG A 93 4.37 -9.60 10.11
C ARG A 93 5.90 -9.73 10.00
N LYS A 94 6.40 -10.74 9.27
CA LYS A 94 7.84 -10.95 9.04
C LYS A 94 8.39 -10.12 7.89
N ASN A 95 7.53 -9.73 6.95
CA ASN A 95 7.85 -8.89 5.80
C ASN A 95 6.69 -7.93 5.55
N PRO A 96 6.49 -6.91 6.42
CA PRO A 96 5.41 -5.95 6.27
C PRO A 96 5.47 -5.27 4.91
N PHE A 97 4.33 -5.22 4.21
CA PHE A 97 4.20 -4.61 2.87
C PHE A 97 5.05 -5.26 1.76
N GLY A 98 5.62 -6.46 2.01
CA GLY A 98 6.40 -7.18 1.01
C GLY A 98 5.56 -7.65 -0.19
N ASP A 99 4.31 -7.96 0.03
CA ASP A 99 3.28 -8.24 -0.95
C ASP A 99 3.04 -7.05 -1.89
N ILE A 100 2.80 -5.86 -1.34
CA ILE A 100 2.63 -4.60 -2.10
C ILE A 100 3.83 -4.34 -3.01
N LYS A 101 5.06 -4.63 -2.53
CA LYS A 101 6.28 -4.52 -3.32
C LYS A 101 6.33 -5.56 -4.43
N SER A 102 5.98 -6.81 -4.13
CA SER A 102 5.98 -7.93 -5.09
C SER A 102 4.94 -7.72 -6.20
N ASP A 103 3.79 -7.14 -5.86
CA ASP A 103 2.71 -6.85 -6.79
C ASP A 103 2.94 -5.57 -7.61
N GLY A 104 4.04 -4.84 -7.35
CA GLY A 104 4.36 -3.60 -8.02
C GLY A 104 3.43 -2.43 -7.67
N THR A 105 2.67 -2.53 -6.57
CA THR A 105 1.63 -1.57 -6.19
C THR A 105 2.07 -0.54 -5.14
N VAL A 106 3.39 -0.44 -4.86
CA VAL A 106 3.95 0.49 -3.86
C VAL A 106 3.51 1.93 -4.12
N LYS A 107 3.55 2.37 -5.38
CA LYS A 107 3.14 3.74 -5.74
C LYS A 107 1.68 4.00 -5.38
N THR A 108 0.78 3.10 -5.76
CA THR A 108 -0.66 3.21 -5.45
C THR A 108 -0.91 3.19 -3.94
N ALA A 109 -0.19 2.35 -3.20
CA ALA A 109 -0.29 2.31 -1.75
C ALA A 109 0.14 3.65 -1.11
N LEU A 110 1.25 4.24 -1.57
CA LEU A 110 1.71 5.55 -1.12
C LEU A 110 0.70 6.65 -1.46
N GLU A 111 0.15 6.66 -2.69
CA GLU A 111 -0.89 7.60 -3.11
C GLU A 111 -2.14 7.51 -2.22
N ASN A 112 -2.59 6.29 -1.89
CA ASN A 112 -3.73 6.05 -0.99
C ASN A 112 -3.45 6.55 0.45
N LEU A 113 -2.18 6.56 0.88
CA LEU A 113 -1.74 7.12 2.15
C LEU A 113 -1.52 8.65 2.10
N GLY A 114 -1.76 9.28 0.96
CA GLY A 114 -1.62 10.73 0.77
C GLY A 114 -0.20 11.20 0.45
N PHE A 115 0.71 10.28 0.12
CA PHE A 115 2.00 10.66 -0.44
C PHE A 115 1.89 10.92 -1.94
N GLY A 116 2.72 11.81 -2.44
CA GLY A 116 2.89 12.04 -3.86
C GLY A 116 4.35 12.25 -4.20
N GLU A 117 4.73 11.92 -5.42
CA GLU A 117 6.10 12.10 -5.89
C GLU A 117 6.16 12.43 -7.38
N GLY A 118 7.25 13.04 -7.78
CA GLY A 118 7.56 13.32 -9.18
C GLY A 118 9.00 13.78 -9.32
N ALA A 119 9.38 14.17 -10.53
CA ALA A 119 10.71 14.68 -10.76
C ALA A 119 10.92 15.96 -9.93
N ASN A 120 11.85 15.89 -8.98
CA ASN A 120 12.25 17.00 -8.11
C ASN A 120 11.17 17.51 -7.14
N TRP A 121 10.16 16.72 -6.80
CA TRP A 121 9.20 17.04 -5.75
C TRP A 121 8.68 15.80 -5.04
N VAL A 122 8.32 15.98 -3.78
CA VAL A 122 7.57 15.01 -2.98
C VAL A 122 6.45 15.73 -2.24
N MET A 123 5.35 15.02 -2.00
CA MET A 123 4.25 15.49 -1.18
C MET A 123 4.06 14.53 0.00
N LEU A 124 3.93 15.07 1.18
CA LEU A 124 3.66 14.33 2.41
C LEU A 124 2.15 14.22 2.66
N PRO A 125 1.69 13.25 3.46
CA PRO A 125 0.32 13.23 3.96
C PRO A 125 -0.04 14.57 4.60
N GLY A 126 -1.21 15.10 4.25
CA GLY A 126 -1.61 16.46 4.65
C GLY A 126 -1.27 17.55 3.63
N GLY A 127 -0.66 17.18 2.49
CA GLY A 127 -0.50 18.07 1.33
C GLY A 127 0.76 18.95 1.34
N MET A 128 1.63 18.81 2.33
CA MET A 128 2.91 19.55 2.32
C MET A 128 3.80 19.06 1.18
N ILE A 129 4.26 20.00 0.35
CA ILE A 129 5.13 19.74 -0.79
C ILE A 129 6.53 20.22 -0.48
N ILE A 130 7.52 19.38 -0.76
CA ILE A 130 8.95 19.72 -0.77
C ILE A 130 9.44 19.55 -2.20
N GLN A 131 10.04 20.58 -2.77
CA GLN A 131 10.48 20.54 -4.16
C GLN A 131 11.78 21.28 -4.38
N ARG A 132 12.51 20.83 -5.39
CA ARG A 132 13.84 21.35 -5.74
C ARG A 132 13.81 21.94 -7.14
N VAL A 133 14.45 23.11 -7.29
CA VAL A 133 14.69 23.74 -8.58
C VAL A 133 16.17 24.15 -8.67
N TYR A 134 16.81 23.75 -9.75
CA TYR A 134 18.13 24.24 -10.10
C TYR A 134 18.02 25.55 -10.89
N LEU A 135 18.85 26.55 -10.57
CA LEU A 135 18.83 27.85 -11.22
C LEU A 135 20.26 28.35 -11.49
N GLY A 136 20.56 28.60 -12.76
CA GLY A 136 21.80 29.28 -13.17
C GLY A 136 21.61 30.78 -13.31
N PHE A 137 22.57 31.55 -12.89
CA PHE A 137 22.70 33.01 -13.15
C PHE A 137 23.80 33.26 -14.15
N PRO A 138 23.50 33.48 -15.45
CA PRO A 138 24.49 33.94 -16.43
C PRO A 138 25.14 35.25 -15.99
N ILE A 139 26.36 35.48 -16.46
CA ILE A 139 27.04 36.76 -16.24
C ILE A 139 26.15 37.92 -16.74
N GLY A 140 26.05 39.00 -15.93
CA GLY A 140 25.22 40.15 -16.22
C GLY A 140 23.73 39.98 -15.90
N THR A 141 23.31 38.86 -15.32
CA THR A 141 21.92 38.61 -14.98
C THR A 141 21.71 38.68 -13.48
N ASN A 142 20.87 39.61 -13.02
CA ASN A 142 20.59 39.82 -11.60
C ASN A 142 19.25 39.22 -11.13
N VAL A 143 18.30 38.93 -12.04
CA VAL A 143 16.99 38.37 -11.69
C VAL A 143 16.67 37.22 -12.62
N ARG A 144 16.25 36.10 -12.05
CA ARG A 144 15.77 34.95 -12.79
C ARG A 144 14.47 34.45 -12.17
N HIS A 145 13.52 34.03 -13.00
CA HIS A 145 12.29 33.38 -12.56
C HIS A 145 12.47 31.88 -12.50
N ILE A 146 11.93 31.25 -11.45
CA ILE A 146 11.84 29.81 -11.31
C ILE A 146 10.38 29.36 -11.46
N THR A 147 10.20 28.19 -12.07
CA THR A 147 8.92 27.51 -12.11
C THR A 147 9.02 26.24 -11.26
N PHE A 148 8.08 26.05 -10.36
CA PHE A 148 8.04 24.88 -9.51
C PHE A 148 7.61 23.62 -10.28
N PRO A 149 8.21 22.46 -10.02
CA PRO A 149 7.79 21.19 -10.60
C PRO A 149 6.32 20.85 -10.33
N ARG A 150 5.81 21.26 -9.16
CA ARG A 150 4.42 21.16 -8.75
C ARG A 150 3.94 22.48 -8.15
N SER A 151 2.74 22.91 -8.54
CA SER A 151 2.14 24.14 -7.99
C SER A 151 1.80 23.95 -6.50
N PHE A 152 2.06 24.97 -5.70
CA PHE A 152 1.53 25.11 -4.35
C PHE A 152 0.05 25.50 -4.39
N THR A 153 -0.66 25.31 -3.29
CA THR A 153 -2.05 25.77 -3.13
C THR A 153 -2.12 27.18 -2.56
N THR A 154 -1.06 27.64 -1.92
CA THR A 154 -0.93 28.99 -1.36
C THR A 154 0.42 29.60 -1.70
N THR A 155 0.55 30.92 -1.60
CA THR A 155 1.83 31.62 -1.75
C THR A 155 2.64 31.66 -0.45
N ASN A 156 2.12 31.05 0.63
CA ASN A 156 2.77 30.97 1.94
C ASN A 156 3.71 29.76 2.02
N TYR A 157 4.69 29.71 1.16
CA TYR A 157 5.75 28.70 1.16
C TYR A 157 7.10 29.35 1.50
N SER A 158 8.00 28.56 2.07
CA SER A 158 9.39 28.95 2.33
C SER A 158 10.30 28.55 1.18
N ILE A 159 11.29 29.35 0.88
CA ILE A 159 12.34 29.06 -0.09
C ILE A 159 13.68 29.14 0.61
N SER A 160 14.47 28.09 0.53
CA SER A 160 15.89 28.05 0.88
C SER A 160 16.73 28.08 -0.40
N ILE A 161 17.73 28.91 -0.45
CA ILE A 161 18.64 29.06 -1.60
C ILE A 161 20.02 28.65 -1.15
N ASN A 162 20.59 27.66 -1.80
CA ASN A 162 21.92 27.15 -1.51
C ASN A 162 22.83 27.33 -2.72
N TRP A 163 24.06 27.74 -2.49
CA TRP A 163 25.09 27.71 -3.53
C TRP A 163 25.31 26.26 -3.95
N ASN A 164 25.28 26.01 -5.26
CA ASN A 164 25.50 24.66 -5.78
C ASN A 164 26.92 24.57 -6.36
N ASP A 165 27.15 25.29 -7.44
CA ASP A 165 28.45 25.31 -8.13
C ASP A 165 28.70 26.65 -8.81
N ILE A 166 29.93 26.84 -9.22
CA ILE A 166 30.37 27.90 -10.14
C ILE A 166 30.87 27.20 -11.40
N GLY A 167 30.55 27.75 -12.56
CA GLY A 167 30.91 27.16 -13.83
C GLY A 167 32.45 27.09 -14.02
N THR A 168 33.04 28.09 -14.60
CA THR A 168 34.49 28.15 -14.77
C THR A 168 35.08 29.09 -13.73
N VAL A 169 36.02 28.59 -12.92
CA VAL A 169 36.80 29.42 -11.99
C VAL A 169 37.85 30.19 -12.78
N THR A 170 37.80 31.51 -12.69
CA THR A 170 38.79 32.41 -13.24
C THR A 170 39.40 33.27 -12.13
N THR A 171 40.46 34.02 -12.42
CA THR A 171 41.06 34.98 -11.47
C THR A 171 40.07 36.08 -11.03
N GLU A 172 38.98 36.26 -11.78
CA GLU A 172 37.90 37.22 -11.50
C GLU A 172 36.70 36.59 -10.79
N THR A 173 36.75 35.30 -10.46
CA THR A 173 35.69 34.62 -9.73
C THR A 173 35.58 35.25 -8.34
N GLN A 174 34.44 35.89 -8.09
CA GLN A 174 34.20 36.59 -6.83
C GLN A 174 33.54 35.71 -5.79
N SER A 175 33.56 36.15 -4.54
CA SER A 175 32.83 35.56 -3.46
C SER A 175 31.32 35.45 -3.77
N PRO A 176 30.63 34.50 -3.16
CA PRO A 176 29.17 34.34 -3.31
C PRO A 176 28.42 35.66 -3.13
N ALA A 177 27.61 36.01 -4.11
CA ALA A 177 26.73 37.17 -4.03
C ALA A 177 25.56 36.91 -3.05
N ASN A 178 24.97 37.98 -2.53
CA ASN A 178 23.70 37.85 -1.82
C ASN A 178 22.62 37.38 -2.80
N VAL A 179 21.88 36.34 -2.43
CA VAL A 179 20.78 35.80 -3.22
C VAL A 179 19.51 35.82 -2.38
N ALA A 180 18.42 36.31 -2.94
CA ALA A 180 17.16 36.45 -2.24
C ALA A 180 15.95 36.24 -3.15
N VAL A 181 14.82 35.89 -2.56
CA VAL A 181 13.51 35.81 -3.23
C VAL A 181 12.95 37.22 -3.39
N VAL A 182 12.49 37.56 -4.58
CA VAL A 182 11.72 38.79 -4.81
C VAL A 182 10.28 38.56 -4.37
N HIS A 183 9.92 39.03 -3.18
CA HIS A 183 8.65 38.68 -2.49
C HIS A 183 7.40 38.92 -3.36
N GLN A 184 7.33 40.06 -4.05
CA GLN A 184 6.16 40.45 -4.86
C GLN A 184 5.95 39.52 -6.08
N THR A 185 6.92 38.68 -6.42
CA THR A 185 6.82 37.77 -7.56
C THR A 185 6.39 36.36 -7.17
N LYS A 186 6.17 36.09 -5.87
CA LYS A 186 5.71 34.80 -5.41
C LYS A 186 4.31 34.50 -5.97
N SER A 187 4.19 33.37 -6.62
CA SER A 187 2.95 32.83 -7.16
C SER A 187 2.80 31.36 -6.77
N LEU A 188 1.68 30.74 -7.06
CA LEU A 188 1.48 29.30 -6.82
C LEU A 188 2.45 28.42 -7.62
N THR A 189 2.95 28.92 -8.74
CA THR A 189 3.74 28.16 -9.71
C THR A 189 5.21 28.55 -9.75
N GLY A 190 5.65 29.61 -9.02
CA GLY A 190 7.03 30.08 -9.07
C GLY A 190 7.29 31.35 -8.31
N ALA A 191 8.52 31.84 -8.42
CA ALA A 191 8.98 33.10 -7.87
C ALA A 191 10.20 33.63 -8.65
N SER A 192 10.51 34.89 -8.54
CA SER A 192 11.77 35.42 -9.04
C SER A 192 12.82 35.43 -7.93
N ILE A 193 14.03 35.07 -8.33
CA ILE A 193 15.22 35.09 -7.48
C ILE A 193 16.12 36.19 -7.96
N TRP A 194 16.54 37.04 -7.04
CA TRP A 194 17.48 38.12 -7.26
C TRP A 194 18.85 37.78 -6.69
N GLN A 195 19.89 38.22 -7.35
CA GLN A 195 21.27 38.18 -6.85
C GLN A 195 21.97 39.51 -7.00
N ALA A 196 22.87 39.84 -6.05
CA ALA A 196 23.79 40.98 -6.13
C ALA A 196 25.14 40.50 -6.65
N GLY A 197 25.56 40.95 -7.79
CA GLY A 197 26.87 40.61 -8.31
C GLY A 197 26.89 40.37 -9.83
N PRO A 198 28.01 39.93 -10.38
CA PRO A 198 28.17 39.75 -11.82
C PRO A 198 27.42 38.50 -12.39
N GLY A 199 26.99 37.53 -11.58
CA GLY A 199 26.49 36.24 -12.05
C GLY A 199 27.64 35.25 -12.28
N GLY A 200 27.38 34.23 -13.10
CA GLY A 200 28.34 33.16 -13.43
C GLY A 200 28.33 32.02 -12.43
N PHE A 201 27.26 31.80 -11.69
CA PHE A 201 27.10 30.72 -10.69
C PHE A 201 25.72 30.06 -10.75
N ASN A 202 25.59 28.95 -10.05
CA ASN A 202 24.36 28.18 -9.96
C ASN A 202 23.92 28.01 -8.51
N VAL A 203 22.62 27.94 -8.30
CA VAL A 203 22.02 27.73 -6.98
C VAL A 203 21.02 26.57 -7.04
N ASP A 204 20.95 25.86 -5.95
CA ASP A 204 19.84 24.95 -5.65
C ASP A 204 18.81 25.61 -4.76
N ILE A 205 17.58 25.51 -5.17
CA ILE A 205 16.43 26.09 -4.47
C ILE A 205 15.58 24.96 -3.95
N ILE A 206 15.34 24.99 -2.64
CA ILE A 206 14.40 24.08 -1.99
C ILE A 206 13.20 24.91 -1.54
N ALA A 207 12.02 24.57 -2.03
CA ALA A 207 10.76 25.20 -1.65
C ALA A 207 9.89 24.22 -0.88
N VAL A 208 9.31 24.72 0.24
CA VAL A 208 8.45 23.91 1.14
C VAL A 208 7.19 24.69 1.45
N GLY A 209 6.05 24.08 1.26
CA GLY A 209 4.74 24.70 1.50
C GLY A 209 3.56 23.78 1.18
N TYR A 210 2.38 24.37 1.02
CA TYR A 210 1.13 23.66 0.71
C TYR A 210 0.55 24.10 -0.62
#